data_fe59f8c31883bfae4314284eb8fe6c5d
#
_entry.id   fe59f8c31883bfae4314284eb8fe6c5d
#
_cell.length_a   1.000
_cell.length_b   1.000
_cell.length_c   1.000
_cell.angle_alpha   90.00
_cell.angle_beta   90.00
_cell.angle_gamma   90.00
#
_symmetry.space_group_name_H-M   'P 1'
#
loop_
_entity.id
_entity.type
_entity.pdbx_description
1 polymer ?
#
loop_
_entity_poly.entity_id
_entity_poly.type
_entity_poly.pdbx_seq_one_letter_code
_entity_poly.pdbx_strand_id
1 'polypeptide(L)'
;MIIDIHTHILTTWGEEPFTEEHLIKRMEELGIERFVVLPIIGPEGHYIPFRPEDVIEVYKRHPDRVIPFCNIDPRSGGNSPETDFSFLIDRYKKAGCKGVGELTANMYIDDPRCINLFRQLGKAGLPVLFHLYNKIGGNYGLVDDIHLPRLEKVLKKCPDTTFIGHAMAFWAEISEDVSEETRGGYPKGPVKAQGRLQKLLKKYPNLYADLSAGSEYCLHPGQWCN
;
A
#
# COMPACT_ATOMS: atom_id res chain seq x y z
N MET A 1 -15.66 10.70 12.91
CA MET A 1 -15.05 10.76 11.55
C MET A 1 -14.55 9.39 11.20
N ILE A 2 -15.02 8.83 10.09
CA ILE A 2 -14.53 7.57 9.52
C ILE A 2 -13.73 7.91 8.26
N ILE A 3 -12.54 7.33 8.14
CA ILE A 3 -11.63 7.53 6.99
C ILE A 3 -11.31 6.17 6.40
N ASP A 4 -11.59 5.98 5.11
CA ASP A 4 -11.08 4.83 4.35
C ASP A 4 -9.69 5.18 3.81
N ILE A 5 -8.71 4.33 4.08
CA ILE A 5 -7.31 4.61 3.71
C ILE A 5 -6.87 3.94 2.40
N HIS A 6 -7.76 3.19 1.73
CA HIS A 6 -7.38 2.47 0.52
C HIS A 6 -8.50 2.39 -0.50
N THR A 7 -8.54 3.31 -1.42
CA THR A 7 -9.50 3.28 -2.53
C THR A 7 -8.82 3.57 -3.87
N HIS A 8 -9.43 3.06 -4.94
CA HIS A 8 -9.02 3.31 -6.31
C HIS A 8 -10.19 3.80 -7.14
N ILE A 9 -9.88 4.57 -8.16
CA ILE A 9 -10.79 4.91 -9.26
C ILE A 9 -10.31 4.13 -10.48
N LEU A 10 -11.18 3.30 -11.03
CA LEU A 10 -10.85 2.36 -12.10
C LEU A 10 -11.67 2.72 -13.34
N THR A 11 -11.05 3.36 -14.31
CA THR A 11 -11.73 3.82 -15.52
C THR A 11 -11.87 2.73 -16.59
N THR A 12 -11.15 1.62 -16.46
CA THR A 12 -11.02 0.60 -17.51
C THR A 12 -11.13 -0.84 -17.04
N TRP A 13 -11.46 -1.09 -15.77
CA TRP A 13 -11.56 -2.45 -15.24
C TRP A 13 -13.01 -2.93 -15.19
N GLY A 14 -13.26 -4.12 -15.74
CA GLY A 14 -14.56 -4.77 -15.71
C GLY A 14 -15.52 -4.29 -16.81
N GLU A 15 -16.74 -4.77 -16.76
CA GLU A 15 -17.81 -4.39 -17.70
C GLU A 15 -18.29 -2.95 -17.48
N GLU A 16 -18.18 -2.45 -16.23
CA GLU A 16 -18.49 -1.07 -15.88
C GLU A 16 -17.32 -0.39 -15.17
N PRO A 17 -16.93 0.83 -15.57
CA PRO A 17 -15.88 1.56 -14.91
C PRO A 17 -16.33 1.97 -13.50
N PHE A 18 -15.44 1.80 -12.51
CA PHE A 18 -15.64 2.32 -11.16
C PHE A 18 -15.17 3.77 -11.11
N THR A 19 -16.09 4.69 -11.41
CA THR A 19 -15.80 6.12 -11.56
C THR A 19 -15.70 6.84 -10.22
N GLU A 20 -15.27 8.10 -10.29
CA GLU A 20 -15.25 9.04 -9.17
C GLU A 20 -16.64 9.18 -8.51
N GLU A 21 -17.70 9.32 -9.32
CA GLU A 21 -19.07 9.44 -8.83
C GLU A 21 -19.55 8.19 -8.10
N HIS A 22 -19.20 7.01 -8.62
CA HIS A 22 -19.50 5.73 -7.96
C HIS A 22 -18.81 5.64 -6.60
N LEU A 23 -17.53 6.02 -6.53
CA LEU A 23 -16.77 6.01 -5.28
C LEU A 23 -17.38 6.97 -4.25
N ILE A 24 -17.65 8.20 -4.63
CA ILE A 24 -18.24 9.21 -3.73
C ILE A 24 -19.60 8.73 -3.18
N LYS A 25 -20.48 8.29 -4.08
CA LYS A 25 -21.80 7.75 -3.70
C LYS A 25 -21.65 6.59 -2.71
N ARG A 26 -20.72 5.66 -2.97
CA ARG A 26 -20.50 4.51 -2.08
C ARG A 26 -20.00 4.94 -0.70
N MET A 27 -19.10 5.93 -0.63
CA MET A 27 -18.60 6.47 0.63
C MET A 27 -19.73 7.17 1.43
N GLU A 28 -20.65 7.85 0.75
CA GLU A 28 -21.84 8.45 1.38
C GLU A 28 -22.77 7.39 1.97
N GLU A 29 -23.09 6.36 1.21
CA GLU A 29 -23.93 5.24 1.65
C GLU A 29 -23.36 4.54 2.90
N LEU A 30 -22.03 4.46 3.02
CA LEU A 30 -21.32 3.83 4.13
C LEU A 30 -21.03 4.79 5.30
N GLY A 31 -21.38 6.08 5.18
CA GLY A 31 -21.08 7.09 6.20
C GLY A 31 -19.58 7.39 6.36
N ILE A 32 -18.78 7.13 5.31
CA ILE A 32 -17.35 7.43 5.29
C ILE A 32 -17.18 8.91 4.92
N GLU A 33 -16.59 9.67 5.83
CA GLU A 33 -16.45 11.12 5.67
C GLU A 33 -15.33 11.50 4.72
N ARG A 34 -14.19 10.82 4.79
CA ARG A 34 -13.03 11.04 3.93
C ARG A 34 -12.43 9.72 3.47
N PHE A 35 -11.75 9.75 2.34
CA PHE A 35 -11.09 8.55 1.82
C PHE A 35 -9.82 8.91 1.05
N VAL A 36 -8.85 8.00 1.12
CA VAL A 36 -7.61 8.09 0.36
C VAL A 36 -7.84 7.54 -1.04
N VAL A 37 -7.47 8.29 -2.06
CA VAL A 37 -7.42 7.80 -3.44
C VAL A 37 -5.97 7.53 -3.81
N LEU A 38 -5.71 6.29 -4.22
CA LEU A 38 -4.40 5.77 -4.55
C LEU A 38 -4.22 5.66 -6.07
N PRO A 39 -3.16 6.24 -6.64
CA PRO A 39 -2.79 5.99 -8.02
C PRO A 39 -2.06 4.66 -8.17
N ILE A 40 -2.17 4.05 -9.35
CA ILE A 40 -1.42 2.86 -9.75
C ILE A 40 -0.53 3.25 -10.93
N ILE A 41 0.77 3.05 -10.77
CA ILE A 41 1.78 3.32 -11.80
C ILE A 41 2.77 2.15 -11.91
N GLY A 42 3.61 2.23 -12.93
CA GLY A 42 4.65 1.24 -13.18
C GLY A 42 4.24 0.21 -14.24
N PRO A 43 5.20 -0.58 -14.70
CA PRO A 43 4.95 -1.59 -15.75
C PRO A 43 3.90 -2.61 -15.35
N GLU A 44 3.85 -2.98 -14.07
CA GLU A 44 2.91 -3.95 -13.51
C GLU A 44 1.47 -3.41 -13.43
N GLY A 45 1.32 -2.10 -13.27
CA GLY A 45 0.04 -1.42 -13.13
C GLY A 45 -0.57 -0.89 -14.43
N HIS A 46 0.02 -1.21 -15.59
CA HIS A 46 -0.38 -0.60 -16.87
C HIS A 46 -1.82 -0.93 -17.31
N TYR A 47 -2.44 -1.96 -16.77
CA TYR A 47 -3.85 -2.30 -17.04
C TYR A 47 -4.84 -1.33 -16.39
N ILE A 48 -4.40 -0.59 -15.38
CA ILE A 48 -5.24 0.30 -14.58
C ILE A 48 -4.50 1.64 -14.43
N PRO A 49 -4.30 2.38 -15.53
CA PRO A 49 -3.54 3.61 -15.47
C PRO A 49 -4.37 4.71 -14.78
N PHE A 50 -4.13 4.91 -13.50
CA PHE A 50 -4.63 6.05 -12.75
C PHE A 50 -3.44 6.74 -12.09
N ARG A 51 -3.01 7.86 -12.67
CA ARG A 51 -1.76 8.52 -12.33
C ARG A 51 -1.92 9.45 -11.12
N PRO A 52 -0.83 9.85 -10.46
CA PRO A 52 -0.87 10.86 -9.40
C PRO A 52 -1.56 12.16 -9.83
N GLU A 53 -1.38 12.58 -11.07
CA GLU A 53 -2.03 13.76 -11.63
C GLU A 53 -3.55 13.62 -11.70
N ASP A 54 -4.05 12.42 -12.03
CA ASP A 54 -5.49 12.13 -12.07
C ASP A 54 -6.09 12.19 -10.66
N VAL A 55 -5.39 11.64 -9.65
CA VAL A 55 -5.78 11.76 -8.22
C VAL A 55 -5.82 13.21 -7.76
N ILE A 56 -4.85 14.02 -8.17
CA ILE A 56 -4.80 15.46 -7.83
C ILE A 56 -5.99 16.20 -8.43
N GLU A 57 -6.41 15.87 -9.65
CA GLU A 57 -7.60 16.47 -10.27
C GLU A 57 -8.90 16.08 -9.54
N VAL A 58 -9.03 14.80 -9.09
CA VAL A 58 -10.14 14.38 -8.23
C VAL A 58 -10.13 15.14 -6.91
N TYR A 59 -8.98 15.27 -6.28
CA TYR A 59 -8.83 16.03 -5.03
C TYR A 59 -9.26 17.51 -5.20
N LYS A 60 -8.89 18.16 -6.29
CA LYS A 60 -9.30 19.55 -6.56
C LYS A 60 -10.82 19.73 -6.67
N ARG A 61 -11.53 18.71 -7.17
CA ARG A 61 -13.00 18.72 -7.25
C ARG A 61 -13.66 18.42 -5.91
N HIS A 62 -13.00 17.61 -5.07
CA HIS A 62 -13.55 17.11 -3.79
C HIS A 62 -12.57 17.28 -2.62
N PRO A 63 -12.09 18.50 -2.31
CA PRO A 63 -11.01 18.71 -1.34
C PRO A 63 -11.38 18.32 0.11
N ASP A 64 -12.67 18.36 0.43
CA ASP A 64 -13.17 18.02 1.77
C ASP A 64 -13.37 16.49 1.96
N ARG A 65 -13.41 15.74 0.88
CA ARG A 65 -13.66 14.28 0.88
C ARG A 65 -12.41 13.48 0.59
N VAL A 66 -11.64 13.87 -0.41
CA VAL A 66 -10.49 13.12 -0.93
C VAL A 66 -9.22 13.47 -0.15
N ILE A 67 -8.47 12.45 0.21
CA ILE A 67 -7.09 12.56 0.69
C ILE A 67 -6.20 12.03 -0.44
N PRO A 68 -5.52 12.90 -1.19
CA PRO A 68 -4.74 12.46 -2.34
C PRO A 68 -3.44 11.79 -1.90
N PHE A 69 -3.17 10.59 -2.42
CA PHE A 69 -1.83 10.02 -2.43
C PHE A 69 -1.22 10.20 -3.81
N CYS A 70 0.09 10.29 -3.86
CA CYS A 70 0.84 10.15 -5.09
C CYS A 70 1.50 8.76 -5.17
N ASN A 71 2.23 8.50 -6.25
CA ASN A 71 3.03 7.29 -6.37
C ASN A 71 4.36 7.62 -7.06
N ILE A 72 5.42 6.96 -6.63
CA ILE A 72 6.77 7.09 -7.18
C ILE A 72 7.34 5.67 -7.28
N ASP A 73 7.53 5.18 -8.48
CA ASP A 73 8.17 3.89 -8.68
C ASP A 73 9.67 3.99 -8.31
N PRO A 74 10.21 3.10 -7.47
CA PRO A 74 11.63 3.11 -7.08
C PRO A 74 12.61 3.02 -8.25
N ARG A 75 12.14 2.55 -9.41
CA ARG A 75 12.91 2.44 -10.64
C ARG A 75 12.88 3.71 -11.50
N SER A 76 12.10 4.71 -11.11
CA SER A 76 12.00 5.99 -11.82
C SER A 76 13.34 6.75 -11.83
N GLY A 77 13.49 7.66 -12.79
CA GLY A 77 14.70 8.44 -12.95
C GLY A 77 15.85 7.60 -13.48
N GLY A 78 16.97 7.60 -12.79
CA GLY A 78 18.17 6.86 -13.20
C GLY A 78 18.14 5.35 -12.94
N ASN A 79 17.06 4.80 -12.39
CA ASN A 79 16.95 3.41 -11.94
C ASN A 79 18.11 3.00 -11.00
N SER A 80 18.49 3.90 -10.11
CA SER A 80 19.69 3.80 -9.25
C SER A 80 19.31 3.99 -7.78
N PRO A 81 20.02 3.33 -6.85
CA PRO A 81 19.86 3.59 -5.43
C PRO A 81 20.30 5.00 -4.99
N GLU A 82 20.94 5.76 -5.87
CA GLU A 82 21.31 7.16 -5.65
C GLU A 82 20.32 8.16 -6.27
N THR A 83 19.24 7.69 -6.89
CA THR A 83 18.24 8.59 -7.51
C THR A 83 17.72 9.62 -6.49
N ASP A 84 17.81 10.89 -6.84
CA ASP A 84 17.21 11.98 -6.07
C ASP A 84 15.73 12.14 -6.48
N PHE A 85 14.83 11.85 -5.55
CA PHE A 85 13.38 11.99 -5.71
C PHE A 85 12.83 13.31 -5.16
N SER A 86 13.67 14.20 -4.63
CA SER A 86 13.25 15.42 -3.95
C SER A 86 12.32 16.28 -4.81
N PHE A 87 12.63 16.44 -6.09
CA PHE A 87 11.78 17.19 -7.03
C PHE A 87 10.36 16.62 -7.14
N LEU A 88 10.21 15.30 -7.28
CA LEU A 88 8.89 14.66 -7.37
C LEU A 88 8.14 14.75 -6.05
N ILE A 89 8.82 14.48 -4.95
CA ILE A 89 8.27 14.56 -3.59
C ILE A 89 7.74 15.96 -3.31
N ASP A 90 8.54 16.98 -3.57
CA ASP A 90 8.15 18.38 -3.35
C ASP A 90 6.98 18.79 -4.25
N ARG A 91 7.00 18.38 -5.51
CA ARG A 91 5.91 18.63 -6.46
C ARG A 91 4.59 18.06 -5.94
N TYR A 92 4.58 16.80 -5.52
CA TYR A 92 3.36 16.14 -5.05
C TYR A 92 2.90 16.67 -3.69
N LYS A 93 3.81 16.99 -2.77
CA LYS A 93 3.46 17.66 -1.51
C LYS A 93 2.81 19.02 -1.75
N LYS A 94 3.38 19.83 -2.64
CA LYS A 94 2.80 21.14 -3.03
C LYS A 94 1.42 20.99 -3.67
N ALA A 95 1.17 19.89 -4.40
CA ALA A 95 -0.13 19.58 -4.96
C ALA A 95 -1.16 19.05 -3.95
N GLY A 96 -0.75 18.84 -2.68
CA GLY A 96 -1.64 18.43 -1.59
C GLY A 96 -1.54 16.97 -1.17
N CYS A 97 -0.71 16.15 -1.83
CA CYS A 97 -0.56 14.72 -1.51
C CYS A 97 -0.10 14.49 -0.07
N LYS A 98 -0.69 13.51 0.59
CA LYS A 98 -0.49 13.18 2.01
C LYS A 98 0.28 11.89 2.24
N GLY A 99 0.57 11.13 1.20
CA GLY A 99 1.30 9.87 1.25
C GLY A 99 1.67 9.38 -0.14
N VAL A 100 2.35 8.26 -0.19
CA VAL A 100 2.81 7.59 -1.41
C VAL A 100 2.30 6.15 -1.41
N GLY A 101 1.68 5.73 -2.50
CA GLY A 101 1.13 4.39 -2.70
C GLY A 101 -0.05 4.42 -3.70
N GLU A 102 -0.54 3.29 -4.09
CA GLU A 102 -0.09 1.97 -3.70
C GLU A 102 1.22 1.61 -4.43
N LEU A 103 2.29 1.25 -3.71
CA LEU A 103 3.52 0.79 -4.34
C LEU A 103 3.36 -0.65 -4.83
N THR A 104 3.36 -0.80 -6.15
CA THR A 104 3.08 -2.07 -6.85
C THR A 104 4.28 -2.62 -7.63
N ALA A 105 5.43 -1.99 -7.56
CA ALA A 105 6.65 -2.43 -8.24
C ALA A 105 7.03 -3.86 -7.85
N ASN A 106 7.12 -4.78 -8.82
CA ASN A 106 7.49 -6.17 -8.53
C ASN A 106 9.01 -6.30 -8.39
N MET A 107 9.50 -6.02 -7.20
CA MET A 107 10.90 -6.10 -6.80
C MET A 107 11.01 -6.36 -5.29
N TYR A 108 12.15 -6.83 -4.81
CA TYR A 108 12.32 -7.04 -3.37
C TYR A 108 12.16 -5.73 -2.58
N ILE A 109 11.38 -5.78 -1.48
CA ILE A 109 11.11 -4.58 -0.66
C ILE A 109 12.37 -3.96 -0.07
N ASP A 110 13.43 -4.74 0.14
CA ASP A 110 14.73 -4.28 0.63
C ASP A 110 15.74 -3.96 -0.47
N ASP A 111 15.31 -3.91 -1.74
CA ASP A 111 16.18 -3.42 -2.83
C ASP A 111 16.74 -2.04 -2.48
N PRO A 112 18.02 -1.77 -2.76
CA PRO A 112 18.62 -0.47 -2.45
C PRO A 112 17.86 0.74 -3.00
N ARG A 113 17.19 0.61 -4.15
CA ARG A 113 16.32 1.68 -4.74
C ARG A 113 15.08 1.93 -3.90
N CYS A 114 14.45 0.87 -3.38
CA CYS A 114 13.33 0.99 -2.45
C CYS A 114 13.77 1.68 -1.16
N ILE A 115 14.87 1.24 -0.56
CA ILE A 115 15.42 1.85 0.67
C ILE A 115 15.74 3.33 0.48
N ASN A 116 16.31 3.69 -0.68
CA ASN A 116 16.59 5.08 -1.02
C ASN A 116 15.30 5.92 -1.09
N LEU A 117 14.29 5.44 -1.83
CA LEU A 117 12.98 6.11 -1.91
C LEU A 117 12.35 6.24 -0.52
N PHE A 118 12.29 5.16 0.26
CA PHE A 118 11.68 5.17 1.59
C PHE A 118 12.33 6.20 2.52
N ARG A 119 13.65 6.29 2.54
CA ARG A 119 14.37 7.29 3.34
C ARG A 119 14.03 8.72 2.94
N GLN A 120 13.90 9.00 1.65
CA GLN A 120 13.53 10.33 1.16
C GLN A 120 12.08 10.66 1.54
N LEU A 121 11.16 9.69 1.46
CA LEU A 121 9.77 9.85 1.87
C LEU A 121 9.65 10.05 3.39
N GLY A 122 10.40 9.32 4.19
CA GLY A 122 10.45 9.51 5.65
C GLY A 122 10.92 10.92 6.02
N LYS A 123 12.01 11.41 5.42
CA LYS A 123 12.49 12.79 5.59
C LYS A 123 11.42 13.83 5.20
N ALA A 124 10.61 13.52 4.20
CA ALA A 124 9.52 14.39 3.75
C ALA A 124 8.25 14.29 4.61
N GLY A 125 8.18 13.33 5.55
CA GLY A 125 7.01 13.06 6.38
C GLY A 125 5.83 12.44 5.61
N LEU A 126 6.11 11.72 4.52
CA LEU A 126 5.09 11.04 3.72
C LEU A 126 5.05 9.54 4.07
N PRO A 127 3.92 9.01 4.54
CA PRO A 127 3.72 7.57 4.72
C PRO A 127 3.75 6.85 3.38
N VAL A 128 4.10 5.57 3.44
CA VAL A 128 4.18 4.66 2.30
C VAL A 128 3.18 3.53 2.46
N LEU A 129 2.20 3.44 1.57
CA LEU A 129 1.32 2.29 1.45
C LEU A 129 1.87 1.37 0.36
N PHE A 130 2.10 0.10 0.70
CA PHE A 130 2.72 -0.86 -0.21
C PHE A 130 1.95 -2.15 -0.33
N HIS A 131 1.84 -2.65 -1.56
CA HIS A 131 1.35 -3.98 -1.87
C HIS A 131 2.46 -5.01 -1.67
N LEU A 132 2.22 -6.05 -0.88
CA LEU A 132 3.18 -7.13 -0.71
C LEU A 132 2.75 -8.39 -1.45
N TYR A 133 3.65 -8.90 -2.29
CA TYR A 133 3.48 -10.13 -3.04
C TYR A 133 4.52 -11.18 -2.65
N ASN A 134 4.28 -12.44 -2.99
CA ASN A 134 5.10 -13.56 -2.52
C ASN A 134 6.26 -13.96 -3.43
N LYS A 135 6.36 -13.41 -4.65
CA LYS A 135 7.41 -13.80 -5.61
C LYS A 135 7.69 -12.72 -6.65
N ILE A 136 8.86 -12.77 -7.23
CA ILE A 136 9.23 -11.97 -8.40
C ILE A 136 8.57 -12.56 -9.65
N GLY A 137 7.98 -11.68 -10.47
CA GLY A 137 7.34 -12.03 -11.74
C GLY A 137 5.90 -12.52 -11.58
N GLY A 138 5.12 -12.34 -12.65
CA GLY A 138 3.76 -12.84 -12.80
C GLY A 138 2.65 -12.04 -12.10
N ASN A 139 2.98 -11.02 -11.31
CA ASN A 139 2.01 -10.14 -10.68
C ASN A 139 2.70 -8.84 -10.23
N TYR A 140 1.97 -7.96 -9.57
CA TYR A 140 2.47 -6.69 -9.01
C TYR A 140 2.68 -6.78 -7.50
N GLY A 141 3.41 -5.83 -6.94
CA GLY A 141 3.70 -5.71 -5.52
C GLY A 141 5.17 -5.92 -5.17
N LEU A 142 5.61 -5.25 -4.11
CA LEU A 142 6.91 -5.48 -3.51
C LEU A 142 6.99 -6.92 -2.98
N VAL A 143 8.17 -7.50 -2.98
CA VAL A 143 8.33 -8.92 -2.64
C VAL A 143 9.13 -9.09 -1.36
N ASP A 144 8.68 -9.97 -0.49
CA ASP A 144 9.42 -10.47 0.67
C ASP A 144 9.49 -11.99 0.66
N ASP A 145 10.40 -12.56 1.44
CA ASP A 145 10.45 -13.97 1.74
C ASP A 145 9.47 -14.30 2.90
N ILE A 146 9.16 -15.58 3.09
CA ILE A 146 8.30 -16.02 4.19
C ILE A 146 8.84 -15.50 5.55
N HIS A 147 7.92 -15.12 6.44
CA HIS A 147 8.19 -14.49 7.74
C HIS A 147 8.76 -13.08 7.69
N LEU A 148 8.61 -12.38 6.56
CA LEU A 148 8.87 -10.94 6.39
C LEU A 148 10.27 -10.47 6.84
N PRO A 149 11.37 -11.19 6.53
CA PRO A 149 12.70 -10.79 6.97
C PRO A 149 13.19 -9.51 6.31
N ARG A 150 12.79 -9.26 5.04
CA ARG A 150 13.20 -8.06 4.30
C ARG A 150 12.43 -6.85 4.77
N LEU A 151 11.12 -6.96 5.05
CA LEU A 151 10.33 -5.91 5.66
C LEU A 151 10.92 -5.50 7.01
N GLU A 152 11.27 -6.46 7.86
CA GLU A 152 11.91 -6.14 9.14
C GLU A 152 13.23 -5.38 8.95
N LYS A 153 14.03 -5.73 7.95
CA LYS A 153 15.26 -5.01 7.59
C LYS A 153 14.97 -3.58 7.13
N VAL A 154 13.90 -3.39 6.33
CA VAL A 154 13.46 -2.06 5.87
C VAL A 154 13.03 -1.21 7.06
N LEU A 155 12.19 -1.73 7.96
CA LEU A 155 11.71 -1.01 9.14
C LEU A 155 12.86 -0.50 10.01
N LYS A 156 13.92 -1.31 10.18
CA LYS A 156 15.15 -0.91 10.90
C LYS A 156 15.96 0.15 10.17
N LYS A 157 16.02 0.10 8.83
CA LYS A 157 16.83 1.01 8.01
C LYS A 157 16.16 2.34 7.72
N CYS A 158 14.84 2.40 7.85
CA CYS A 158 14.00 3.55 7.56
C CYS A 158 13.08 3.88 8.75
N PRO A 159 13.64 4.17 9.94
CA PRO A 159 12.85 4.38 11.16
C PRO A 159 11.95 5.62 11.09
N ASP A 160 12.32 6.60 10.28
CA ASP A 160 11.57 7.85 10.10
C ASP A 160 10.43 7.72 9.08
N THR A 161 10.29 6.57 8.43
CA THR A 161 9.27 6.32 7.42
C THR A 161 8.12 5.53 8.03
N THR A 162 6.90 6.05 7.92
CA THR A 162 5.68 5.31 8.27
C THR A 162 5.30 4.39 7.12
N PHE A 163 5.12 3.12 7.41
CA PHE A 163 4.74 2.08 6.45
C PHE A 163 3.33 1.58 6.74
N ILE A 164 2.53 1.39 5.68
CA ILE A 164 1.19 0.81 5.72
C ILE A 164 1.22 -0.42 4.82
N GLY A 165 1.19 -1.60 5.44
CA GLY A 165 1.26 -2.87 4.72
C GLY A 165 -0.10 -3.34 4.27
N HIS A 166 -0.13 -3.88 3.06
CA HIS A 166 -1.33 -4.32 2.36
C HIS A 166 -1.08 -5.63 1.62
N ALA A 167 -2.18 -6.30 1.22
CA ALA A 167 -2.27 -7.45 0.35
C ALA A 167 -1.96 -8.83 0.96
N MET A 168 -2.07 -9.82 0.09
CA MET A 168 -2.13 -11.23 0.46
C MET A 168 -0.90 -11.71 1.22
N ALA A 169 0.31 -11.45 0.69
CA ALA A 169 1.54 -11.93 1.30
C ALA A 169 1.86 -11.23 2.63
N PHE A 170 1.34 -10.01 2.85
CA PHE A 170 1.43 -9.33 4.13
C PHE A 170 0.48 -9.96 5.16
N TRP A 171 -0.78 -10.16 4.79
CA TRP A 171 -1.81 -10.69 5.68
C TRP A 171 -1.71 -12.20 5.92
N ALA A 172 -1.10 -12.96 4.99
CA ALA A 172 -0.83 -14.38 5.21
C ALA A 172 0.02 -14.63 6.48
N GLU A 173 0.85 -13.67 6.86
CA GLU A 173 1.73 -13.74 8.03
C GLU A 173 1.03 -13.45 9.37
N ILE A 174 -0.32 -13.37 9.38
CA ILE A 174 -1.11 -13.18 10.61
C ILE A 174 -1.14 -14.47 11.47
N SER A 175 -1.01 -15.64 10.84
CA SER A 175 -1.00 -16.94 11.51
C SER A 175 0.37 -17.60 11.39
N GLU A 176 0.80 -18.31 12.45
CA GLU A 176 2.11 -18.98 12.47
C GLU A 176 2.22 -20.14 11.46
N ASP A 177 1.09 -20.71 11.03
CA ASP A 177 1.04 -21.84 10.09
C ASP A 177 1.09 -21.42 8.60
N VAL A 178 1.47 -20.17 8.31
CA VAL A 178 1.75 -19.75 6.94
C VAL A 178 2.86 -20.61 6.31
N SER A 179 2.67 -20.98 5.04
CA SER A 179 3.65 -21.74 4.25
C SER A 179 3.89 -21.08 2.90
N GLU A 180 4.90 -21.52 2.17
CA GLU A 180 5.17 -21.04 0.81
C GLU A 180 3.99 -21.28 -0.15
N GLU A 181 3.22 -22.36 0.06
CA GLU A 181 2.05 -22.68 -0.75
C GLU A 181 0.85 -21.77 -0.44
N THR A 182 0.72 -21.32 0.81
CA THR A 182 -0.45 -20.54 1.27
C THR A 182 -0.25 -19.04 1.25
N ARG A 183 1.00 -18.54 1.33
CA ARG A 183 1.31 -17.10 1.45
C ARG A 183 0.92 -16.25 0.22
N GLY A 184 0.61 -16.87 -0.90
CA GLY A 184 0.10 -16.19 -2.10
C GLY A 184 -1.38 -15.84 -2.05
N GLY A 185 -2.08 -16.13 -0.96
CA GLY A 185 -3.50 -15.85 -0.77
C GLY A 185 -3.81 -15.31 0.63
N TYR A 186 -5.01 -14.76 0.81
CA TYR A 186 -5.49 -14.40 2.14
C TYR A 186 -5.76 -15.65 3.00
N PRO A 187 -5.53 -15.58 4.32
CA PRO A 187 -5.85 -16.67 5.22
C PRO A 187 -7.33 -17.06 5.15
N LYS A 188 -7.62 -18.37 5.03
CA LYS A 188 -8.99 -18.88 4.87
C LYS A 188 -9.55 -19.55 6.13
N GLY A 189 -8.84 -19.52 7.23
CA GLY A 189 -9.21 -20.19 8.48
C GLY A 189 -8.88 -19.34 9.69
N PRO A 190 -9.24 -19.82 10.89
CA PRO A 190 -8.92 -19.13 12.12
C PRO A 190 -7.40 -19.02 12.31
N VAL A 191 -6.96 -17.92 12.91
CA VAL A 191 -5.57 -17.74 13.33
C VAL A 191 -5.28 -18.77 14.43
N LYS A 192 -4.37 -19.72 14.18
CA LYS A 192 -4.05 -20.80 15.14
C LYS A 192 -3.16 -20.33 16.27
N ALA A 193 -2.16 -19.52 15.92
CA ALA A 193 -1.31 -18.83 16.87
C ALA A 193 -0.76 -17.56 16.21
N GLN A 194 -0.20 -16.68 17.03
CA GLN A 194 0.30 -15.37 16.61
C GLN A 194 1.43 -15.51 15.58
N GLY A 195 1.17 -15.05 14.37
CA GLY A 195 2.13 -15.08 13.27
C GLY A 195 3.21 -14.00 13.37
N ARG A 196 3.94 -13.86 12.30
CA ARG A 196 5.03 -12.88 12.21
C ARG A 196 4.52 -11.45 12.16
N LEU A 197 3.40 -11.23 11.48
CA LEU A 197 2.83 -9.89 11.27
C LEU A 197 2.53 -9.18 12.61
N GLN A 198 1.80 -9.83 13.53
CA GLN A 198 1.48 -9.19 14.81
C GLN A 198 2.73 -8.89 15.63
N LYS A 199 3.76 -9.75 15.55
CA LYS A 199 5.05 -9.52 16.22
C LYS A 199 5.76 -8.29 15.68
N LEU A 200 5.70 -8.05 14.36
CA LEU A 200 6.28 -6.87 13.73
C LEU A 200 5.49 -5.60 14.06
N LEU A 201 4.15 -5.64 13.97
CA LEU A 201 3.28 -4.51 14.31
C LEU A 201 3.47 -4.07 15.77
N LYS A 202 3.65 -5.02 16.69
CA LYS A 202 3.93 -4.71 18.12
C LYS A 202 5.32 -4.13 18.32
N LYS A 203 6.30 -4.56 17.53
CA LYS A 203 7.72 -4.19 17.69
C LYS A 203 8.08 -2.86 17.05
N TYR A 204 7.47 -2.54 15.91
CA TYR A 204 7.84 -1.40 15.08
C TYR A 204 6.72 -0.37 15.03
N PRO A 205 6.87 0.77 15.74
CA PRO A 205 5.84 1.81 15.80
C PRO A 205 5.62 2.53 14.48
N ASN A 206 6.50 2.32 13.50
CA ASN A 206 6.41 2.87 12.16
C ASN A 206 5.77 1.89 11.15
N LEU A 207 5.23 0.74 11.60
CA LEU A 207 4.47 -0.21 10.76
C LEU A 207 3.00 -0.20 11.15
N TYR A 208 2.15 -0.04 10.15
CA TYR A 208 0.69 -0.14 10.22
C TYR A 208 0.21 -1.17 9.20
N ALA A 209 -1.05 -1.56 9.31
CA ALA A 209 -1.71 -2.49 8.40
C ALA A 209 -3.03 -1.89 7.91
N ASP A 210 -3.34 -2.09 6.65
CA ASP A 210 -4.64 -1.71 6.09
C ASP A 210 -5.54 -2.94 5.92
N LEU A 211 -6.84 -2.73 5.97
CA LEU A 211 -7.86 -3.78 6.00
C LEU A 211 -8.70 -3.78 4.70
N SER A 212 -8.12 -3.37 3.61
CA SER A 212 -8.78 -3.32 2.30
C SER A 212 -8.78 -4.67 1.57
N ALA A 213 -9.56 -4.76 0.50
CA ALA A 213 -9.73 -5.94 -0.36
C ALA A 213 -10.05 -7.21 0.44
N GLY A 214 -9.46 -8.34 0.10
CA GLY A 214 -9.70 -9.62 0.78
C GLY A 214 -9.18 -9.71 2.22
N SER A 215 -8.51 -8.68 2.74
CA SER A 215 -8.07 -8.63 4.15
C SER A 215 -9.24 -8.50 5.14
N GLU A 216 -10.42 -8.09 4.68
CA GLU A 216 -11.65 -8.07 5.49
C GLU A 216 -11.97 -9.45 6.10
N TYR A 217 -11.64 -10.53 5.40
CA TYR A 217 -11.81 -11.90 5.92
C TYR A 217 -10.94 -12.18 7.15
N CYS A 218 -9.86 -11.43 7.34
CA CYS A 218 -9.02 -11.53 8.52
C CYS A 218 -9.68 -10.92 9.78
N LEU A 219 -10.78 -10.21 9.62
CA LEU A 219 -11.53 -9.55 10.71
C LEU A 219 -12.73 -10.35 11.23
N HIS A 220 -13.05 -11.50 10.64
CA HIS A 220 -14.19 -12.29 11.11
C HIS A 220 -14.03 -12.71 12.58
N PRO A 221 -15.13 -12.60 13.39
CA PRO A 221 -15.12 -13.08 14.76
C PRO A 221 -14.69 -14.55 14.82
N GLY A 222 -13.62 -14.83 15.56
CA GLY A 222 -12.97 -16.16 15.61
C GLY A 222 -11.63 -16.24 14.88
N GLN A 223 -11.27 -15.26 14.03
CA GLN A 223 -9.94 -15.21 13.43
C GLN A 223 -8.95 -14.34 14.25
N TRP A 224 -9.47 -13.39 15.05
CA TRP A 224 -8.65 -12.43 15.80
C TRP A 224 -8.62 -12.67 17.31
N CYS A 225 -9.50 -13.49 17.83
CA CYS A 225 -9.69 -13.64 19.26
C CYS A 225 -9.18 -14.99 19.74
N ASN A 226 -7.91 -15.05 20.11
CA ASN A 226 -7.45 -15.82 21.26
C ASN A 226 -6.11 -15.29 21.74
#